data_50785e8c6ef78b38776d99aa3f423ace
#
_entry.id   50785e8c6ef78b38776d99aa3f423ace
#
_cell.length_a   1.000
_cell.length_b   1.000
_cell.length_c   1.000
_cell.angle_alpha   90.00
_cell.angle_beta   90.00
_cell.angle_gamma   90.00
#
_symmetry.space_group_name_H-M   'P 1'
#
loop_
_entity.id
_entity.type
_entity.pdbx_description
1 polymer ?
#
loop_
_entity_poly.entity_id
_entity_poly.type
_entity_poly.pdbx_seq_one_letter_code
_entity_poly.pdbx_strand_id
1 'polypeptide(L)'
;SPIMSDEPEDVEDITSICGGLNINIGTLHRTSIDGMYRAGAKAASLGHKILLDPVGAGASHLRTSTAVGLMEKIPFTVIRGNISEIKTLALGSGTTKGVDADVADKVTDENLDSAVAFAKNFAKDHNCVVAITGAIDLVADADTCYVIRNGRAEMGSITGTGCQLSGMMTAYLVANPDEPLKAAA
;
A
#
# COMPACT_ATOMS: atom_id res chain seq x y z
N SER A 1 6.66 18.07 7.05
CA SER A 1 7.58 17.12 7.68
C SER A 1 6.80 15.91 8.16
N PRO A 2 7.31 14.69 8.06
CA PRO A 2 6.67 13.52 8.62
C PRO A 2 6.70 13.56 10.15
N ILE A 3 5.61 13.10 10.77
CA ILE A 3 5.52 12.90 12.21
C ILE A 3 5.30 11.41 12.44
N MET A 4 6.06 10.81 13.36
CA MET A 4 5.94 9.39 13.73
C MET A 4 5.15 9.30 15.03
N SER A 5 4.08 8.49 15.01
CA SER A 5 3.32 8.15 16.21
C SER A 5 2.74 6.74 16.05
N ASP A 6 2.76 5.95 17.13
CA ASP A 6 2.17 4.61 17.18
C ASP A 6 1.40 4.35 18.50
N GLU A 7 1.35 5.37 19.38
CA GLU A 7 0.63 5.30 20.65
C GLU A 7 -0.86 5.57 20.43
N PRO A 8 -1.77 4.64 20.78
CA PRO A 8 -3.22 4.79 20.55
C PRO A 8 -3.84 6.07 21.14
N GLU A 9 -3.27 6.60 22.23
CA GLU A 9 -3.77 7.81 22.86
C GLU A 9 -3.35 9.10 22.15
N ASP A 10 -2.31 9.03 21.30
CA ASP A 10 -1.71 10.19 20.62
C ASP A 10 -2.07 10.26 19.11
N VAL A 11 -2.26 9.10 18.45
CA VAL A 11 -2.36 9.04 16.99
C VAL A 11 -3.52 9.84 16.41
N GLU A 12 -4.63 10.00 17.12
CA GLU A 12 -5.78 10.76 16.60
C GLU A 12 -5.49 12.27 16.57
N ASP A 13 -4.80 12.78 17.58
CA ASP A 13 -4.40 14.19 17.65
C ASP A 13 -3.35 14.49 16.57
N ILE A 14 -2.34 13.63 16.44
CA ILE A 14 -1.31 13.73 15.40
C ILE A 14 -1.94 13.65 14.01
N THR A 15 -2.85 12.71 13.77
CA THR A 15 -3.55 12.59 12.49
C THR A 15 -4.33 13.85 12.15
N SER A 16 -4.91 14.51 13.17
CA SER A 16 -5.72 15.72 12.97
C SER A 16 -4.94 16.92 12.49
N ILE A 17 -3.66 17.03 12.81
CA ILE A 17 -2.78 18.14 12.38
C ILE A 17 -1.99 17.80 11.09
N CYS A 18 -2.12 16.59 10.56
CA CYS A 18 -1.46 16.14 9.34
C CYS A 18 -2.41 16.24 8.15
N GLY A 19 -1.88 16.25 6.92
CA GLY A 19 -2.67 16.27 5.68
C GLY A 19 -2.90 14.87 5.10
N GLY A 20 -2.21 13.83 5.59
CA GLY A 20 -2.33 12.46 5.11
C GLY A 20 -1.68 11.48 6.07
N LEU A 21 -1.94 10.20 5.86
CA LEU A 21 -1.51 9.12 6.74
C LEU A 21 -0.83 8.00 5.94
N ASN A 22 0.35 7.56 6.40
CA ASN A 22 0.99 6.34 5.95
C ASN A 22 0.95 5.30 7.07
N ILE A 23 0.25 4.19 6.85
CA ILE A 23 0.23 3.04 7.76
C ILE A 23 1.23 2.01 7.25
N ASN A 24 2.27 1.72 8.04
CA ASN A 24 3.29 0.72 7.75
C ASN A 24 3.27 -0.37 8.82
N ILE A 25 3.07 -1.62 8.40
CA ILE A 25 2.96 -2.76 9.32
C ILE A 25 4.30 -3.49 9.55
N GLY A 26 5.41 -2.86 9.25
CA GLY A 26 6.76 -3.47 9.37
C GLY A 26 7.15 -3.87 10.79
N THR A 27 6.59 -3.20 11.79
CA THR A 27 6.76 -3.54 13.21
C THR A 27 5.41 -3.51 13.89
N LEU A 28 4.94 -4.67 14.38
CA LEU A 28 3.64 -4.82 14.99
C LEU A 28 3.73 -5.16 16.49
N HIS A 29 3.01 -4.38 17.27
CA HIS A 29 2.67 -4.62 18.66
C HIS A 29 1.17 -4.48 18.85
N ARG A 30 0.60 -5.01 19.93
CA ARG A 30 -0.85 -4.90 20.18
C ARG A 30 -1.31 -3.43 20.24
N THR A 31 -0.51 -2.57 20.87
CA THR A 31 -0.77 -1.12 20.96
C THR A 31 -0.66 -0.45 19.61
N SER A 32 0.38 -0.72 18.82
CA SER A 32 0.53 -0.12 17.49
C SER A 32 -0.57 -0.55 16.51
N ILE A 33 -1.08 -1.79 16.61
CA ILE A 33 -2.23 -2.24 15.81
C ILE A 33 -3.48 -1.43 16.16
N ASP A 34 -3.79 -1.22 17.45
CA ASP A 34 -4.90 -0.36 17.87
C ASP A 34 -4.71 1.08 17.37
N GLY A 35 -3.50 1.62 17.52
CA GLY A 35 -3.12 2.93 16.98
C GLY A 35 -3.37 3.05 15.47
N MET A 36 -3.01 2.02 14.68
CA MET A 36 -3.25 2.00 13.24
C MET A 36 -4.74 2.09 12.88
N TYR A 37 -5.60 1.36 13.58
CA TYR A 37 -7.05 1.43 13.38
C TYR A 37 -7.61 2.79 13.76
N ARG A 38 -7.21 3.37 14.88
CA ARG A 38 -7.64 4.71 15.33
C ARG A 38 -7.18 5.80 14.38
N ALA A 39 -5.89 5.81 14.01
CA ALA A 39 -5.34 6.77 13.06
C ALA A 39 -6.05 6.68 11.71
N GLY A 40 -6.26 5.45 11.20
CA GLY A 40 -6.96 5.23 9.94
C GLY A 40 -8.41 5.70 9.96
N ALA A 41 -9.16 5.39 11.02
CA ALA A 41 -10.53 5.86 11.19
C ALA A 41 -10.60 7.40 11.28
N LYS A 42 -9.67 8.01 12.01
CA LYS A 42 -9.56 9.47 12.12
C LYS A 42 -9.24 10.13 10.79
N ALA A 43 -8.24 9.59 10.07
CA ALA A 43 -7.87 10.10 8.75
C ALA A 43 -9.04 10.00 7.76
N ALA A 44 -9.75 8.87 7.76
CA ALA A 44 -10.95 8.69 6.92
C ALA A 44 -12.03 9.72 7.25
N SER A 45 -12.29 9.99 8.54
CA SER A 45 -13.28 10.99 8.96
C SER A 45 -12.93 12.41 8.53
N LEU A 46 -11.65 12.70 8.35
CA LEU A 46 -11.13 14.00 7.91
C LEU A 46 -10.96 14.07 6.36
N GLY A 47 -11.22 13.00 5.63
CA GLY A 47 -11.04 12.93 4.18
C GLY A 47 -9.56 12.96 3.74
N HIS A 48 -8.66 12.56 4.62
CA HIS A 48 -7.23 12.51 4.32
C HIS A 48 -6.88 11.43 3.29
N LYS A 49 -5.80 11.63 2.58
CA LYS A 49 -5.19 10.58 1.74
C LYS A 49 -4.47 9.58 2.65
N ILE A 50 -4.78 8.29 2.45
CA ILE A 50 -4.28 7.21 3.32
C ILE A 50 -3.56 6.18 2.45
N LEU A 51 -2.33 5.85 2.83
CA LEU A 51 -1.52 4.81 2.19
C LEU A 51 -1.30 3.65 3.15
N LEU A 52 -1.43 2.42 2.64
CA LEU A 52 -1.02 1.19 3.33
C LEU A 52 0.27 0.65 2.73
N ASP A 53 1.25 0.42 3.58
CA ASP A 53 2.48 -0.34 3.27
C ASP A 53 2.45 -1.67 4.04
N PRO A 54 1.98 -2.78 3.42
CA PRO A 54 1.76 -4.06 4.08
C PRO A 54 3.04 -4.87 4.20
N VAL A 55 4.10 -4.28 4.74
CA VAL A 55 5.44 -4.87 4.86
C VAL A 55 5.38 -6.27 5.46
N GLY A 56 5.80 -7.26 4.66
CA GLY A 56 5.88 -8.66 5.10
C GLY A 56 4.52 -9.35 5.22
N ALA A 57 3.47 -8.86 4.57
CA ALA A 57 2.25 -9.64 4.39
C ALA A 57 2.58 -10.95 3.67
N GLY A 58 2.09 -12.07 4.20
CA GLY A 58 2.48 -13.42 3.79
C GLY A 58 3.59 -14.04 4.63
N ALA A 59 4.45 -13.26 5.28
CA ALA A 59 5.52 -13.78 6.12
C ALA A 59 5.03 -14.28 7.49
N SER A 60 3.91 -13.77 8.00
CA SER A 60 3.29 -14.25 9.22
C SER A 60 1.78 -14.03 9.21
N HIS A 61 1.07 -14.86 9.98
CA HIS A 61 -0.38 -14.74 10.16
C HIS A 61 -0.77 -13.35 10.72
N LEU A 62 -0.02 -12.85 11.72
CA LEU A 62 -0.29 -11.54 12.32
C LEU A 62 -0.20 -10.40 11.30
N ARG A 63 0.84 -10.38 10.47
CA ARG A 63 1.00 -9.34 9.42
C ARG A 63 -0.11 -9.40 8.40
N THR A 64 -0.41 -10.60 7.90
CA THR A 64 -1.46 -10.79 6.90
C THR A 64 -2.83 -10.41 7.45
N SER A 65 -3.21 -10.92 8.63
CA SER A 65 -4.52 -10.63 9.23
C SER A 65 -4.67 -9.14 9.61
N THR A 66 -3.60 -8.50 10.05
CA THR A 66 -3.63 -7.05 10.33
C THR A 66 -3.82 -6.25 9.04
N ALA A 67 -3.07 -6.53 7.98
CA ALA A 67 -3.21 -5.82 6.71
C ALA A 67 -4.61 -5.99 6.11
N VAL A 68 -5.12 -7.22 6.05
CA VAL A 68 -6.48 -7.50 5.54
C VAL A 68 -7.54 -6.80 6.40
N GLY A 69 -7.43 -6.89 7.73
CA GLY A 69 -8.39 -6.24 8.63
C GLY A 69 -8.37 -4.71 8.54
N LEU A 70 -7.21 -4.10 8.28
CA LEU A 70 -7.10 -2.67 8.00
C LEU A 70 -7.81 -2.32 6.69
N MET A 71 -7.59 -3.11 5.61
CA MET A 71 -8.24 -2.90 4.31
C MET A 71 -9.76 -2.99 4.38
N GLU A 72 -10.30 -3.85 5.24
CA GLU A 72 -11.75 -3.99 5.43
C GLU A 72 -12.41 -2.78 6.10
N LYS A 73 -11.64 -2.02 6.90
CA LYS A 73 -12.18 -0.96 7.76
C LYS A 73 -11.79 0.45 7.34
N ILE A 74 -10.71 0.59 6.60
CA ILE A 74 -10.13 1.90 6.24
C ILE A 74 -10.13 2.04 4.72
N PRO A 75 -10.67 3.14 4.17
CA PRO A 75 -10.66 3.41 2.73
C PRO A 75 -9.28 3.92 2.33
N PHE A 76 -8.37 3.03 1.96
CA PHE A 76 -7.04 3.41 1.49
C PHE A 76 -7.10 4.07 0.11
N THR A 77 -6.40 5.19 -0.04
CA THR A 77 -6.19 5.85 -1.35
C THR A 77 -5.20 5.05 -2.19
N VAL A 78 -4.13 4.57 -1.55
CA VAL A 78 -3.08 3.75 -2.18
C VAL A 78 -2.72 2.57 -1.28
N ILE A 79 -2.52 1.42 -1.90
CA ILE A 79 -1.88 0.25 -1.28
C ILE A 79 -0.57 0.00 -2.03
N ARG A 80 0.57 0.03 -1.34
CA ARG A 80 1.89 -0.11 -1.95
C ARG A 80 2.65 -1.28 -1.35
N GLY A 81 3.06 -2.23 -2.17
CA GLY A 81 3.85 -3.40 -1.73
C GLY A 81 4.60 -4.04 -2.89
N ASN A 82 5.37 -5.09 -2.62
CA ASN A 82 5.87 -5.95 -3.68
C ASN A 82 4.75 -6.89 -4.19
N ILE A 83 5.00 -7.57 -5.31
CA ILE A 83 3.99 -8.44 -5.93
C ILE A 83 3.51 -9.55 -4.99
N SER A 84 4.39 -10.12 -4.16
CA SER A 84 4.05 -11.19 -3.22
C SER A 84 3.14 -10.70 -2.10
N GLU A 85 3.41 -9.50 -1.56
CA GLU A 85 2.58 -8.84 -0.56
C GLU A 85 1.18 -8.55 -1.11
N ILE A 86 1.08 -7.97 -2.31
CA ILE A 86 -0.22 -7.65 -2.93
C ILE A 86 -1.02 -8.90 -3.28
N LYS A 87 -0.38 -9.96 -3.78
CA LYS A 87 -1.02 -11.27 -3.98
C LYS A 87 -1.59 -11.85 -2.68
N THR A 88 -0.81 -11.76 -1.60
CA THR A 88 -1.25 -12.22 -0.28
C THR A 88 -2.50 -11.47 0.18
N LEU A 89 -2.56 -10.15 -0.02
CA LEU A 89 -3.74 -9.35 0.31
C LEU A 89 -4.95 -9.74 -0.56
N ALA A 90 -4.76 -9.96 -1.86
CA ALA A 90 -5.82 -10.39 -2.76
C ALA A 90 -6.43 -11.74 -2.31
N LEU A 91 -5.59 -12.71 -1.94
CA LEU A 91 -6.03 -14.01 -1.44
C LEU A 91 -6.73 -13.88 -0.08
N GLY A 92 -6.19 -13.08 0.82
CA GLY A 92 -6.70 -12.87 2.17
C GLY A 92 -8.05 -12.16 2.24
N SER A 93 -8.34 -11.29 1.27
CA SER A 93 -9.61 -10.56 1.15
C SER A 93 -10.71 -11.32 0.38
N GLY A 94 -10.42 -12.54 -0.09
CA GLY A 94 -11.37 -13.34 -0.87
C GLY A 94 -11.56 -12.89 -2.32
N THR A 95 -10.78 -11.92 -2.78
CA THR A 95 -10.80 -11.40 -4.16
C THR A 95 -9.90 -12.26 -5.04
N THR A 96 -10.31 -13.50 -5.31
CA THR A 96 -9.50 -14.48 -6.08
C THR A 96 -9.61 -14.30 -7.59
N LYS A 97 -10.43 -13.39 -8.10
CA LYS A 97 -10.56 -13.14 -9.53
C LYS A 97 -9.30 -12.46 -10.07
N GLY A 98 -8.50 -13.22 -10.80
CA GLY A 98 -7.27 -12.73 -11.45
C GLY A 98 -5.96 -13.04 -10.72
N VAL A 99 -6.00 -13.74 -9.59
CA VAL A 99 -4.81 -14.36 -8.99
C VAL A 99 -4.58 -15.69 -9.71
N ASP A 100 -4.26 -15.64 -11.01
CA ASP A 100 -3.76 -16.81 -11.70
C ASP A 100 -2.45 -17.24 -11.07
N ALA A 101 -2.26 -18.56 -10.93
CA ALA A 101 -1.03 -19.16 -10.44
C ALA A 101 0.22 -18.75 -11.27
N ASP A 102 -0.02 -18.16 -12.43
CA ASP A 102 1.00 -17.75 -13.40
C ASP A 102 1.61 -16.36 -13.17
N VAL A 103 1.07 -15.53 -12.28
CA VAL A 103 1.78 -14.29 -11.91
C VAL A 103 2.94 -14.68 -11.00
N ALA A 104 4.12 -14.82 -11.57
CA ALA A 104 5.35 -15.16 -10.85
C ALA A 104 5.62 -14.16 -9.71
N ASP A 105 6.50 -14.51 -8.78
CA ASP A 105 6.89 -13.65 -7.65
C ASP A 105 7.67 -12.38 -8.07
N LYS A 106 7.80 -12.16 -9.37
CA LYS A 106 8.43 -10.98 -9.98
C LYS A 106 7.68 -10.57 -11.23
N VAL A 107 7.53 -9.25 -11.42
CA VAL A 107 7.07 -8.68 -12.68
C VAL A 107 8.24 -8.68 -13.67
N THR A 108 8.04 -9.31 -14.83
CA THR A 108 9.01 -9.42 -15.94
C THR A 108 8.34 -9.01 -17.25
N ASP A 109 9.13 -8.86 -18.32
CA ASP A 109 8.55 -8.57 -19.64
C ASP A 109 7.65 -9.69 -20.16
N GLU A 110 7.96 -10.93 -19.82
CA GLU A 110 7.20 -12.10 -20.27
C GLU A 110 5.83 -12.21 -19.60
N ASN A 111 5.67 -11.72 -18.36
CA ASN A 111 4.40 -11.79 -17.62
C ASN A 111 3.73 -10.41 -17.44
N LEU A 112 4.21 -9.39 -18.14
CA LEU A 112 3.78 -8.00 -17.92
C LEU A 112 2.26 -7.83 -18.09
N ASP A 113 1.68 -8.38 -19.13
CA ASP A 113 0.25 -8.23 -19.42
C ASP A 113 -0.61 -8.84 -18.31
N SER A 114 -0.25 -10.02 -17.80
CA SER A 114 -0.96 -10.65 -16.69
C SER A 114 -0.76 -9.89 -15.37
N ALA A 115 0.43 -9.35 -15.12
CA ALA A 115 0.71 -8.54 -13.95
C ALA A 115 -0.06 -7.21 -13.97
N VAL A 116 -0.17 -6.56 -15.14
CA VAL A 116 -0.98 -5.35 -15.35
C VAL A 116 -2.47 -5.66 -15.11
N ALA A 117 -2.97 -6.76 -15.67
CA ALA A 117 -4.35 -7.17 -15.46
C ALA A 117 -4.65 -7.44 -13.98
N PHE A 118 -3.73 -8.12 -13.28
CA PHE A 118 -3.84 -8.36 -11.83
C PHE A 118 -3.87 -7.04 -11.04
N ALA A 119 -2.96 -6.10 -11.33
CA ALA A 119 -2.90 -4.81 -10.65
C ALA A 119 -4.20 -4.02 -10.81
N LYS A 120 -4.74 -3.94 -12.02
CA LYS A 120 -6.01 -3.25 -12.31
C LYS A 120 -7.19 -3.91 -11.62
N ASN A 121 -7.27 -5.24 -11.61
CA ASN A 121 -8.33 -5.96 -10.92
C ASN A 121 -8.26 -5.73 -9.40
N PHE A 122 -7.07 -5.80 -8.81
CA PHE A 122 -6.87 -5.51 -7.39
C PHE A 122 -7.33 -4.09 -7.04
N ALA A 123 -6.89 -3.10 -7.82
CA ALA A 123 -7.27 -1.71 -7.62
C ALA A 123 -8.79 -1.50 -7.72
N LYS A 124 -9.43 -2.16 -8.70
CA LYS A 124 -10.88 -2.13 -8.87
C LYS A 124 -11.64 -2.75 -7.71
N ASP A 125 -11.22 -3.94 -7.27
CA ASP A 125 -11.90 -4.69 -6.20
C ASP A 125 -11.81 -3.97 -4.85
N HIS A 126 -10.73 -3.21 -4.62
CA HIS A 126 -10.50 -2.46 -3.39
C HIS A 126 -10.77 -0.95 -3.52
N ASN A 127 -11.22 -0.48 -4.68
CA ASN A 127 -11.49 0.94 -4.96
C ASN A 127 -10.33 1.86 -4.54
N CYS A 128 -9.11 1.50 -4.93
CA CYS A 128 -7.88 2.21 -4.59
C CYS A 128 -6.92 2.28 -5.78
N VAL A 129 -5.82 2.97 -5.62
CA VAL A 129 -4.64 2.82 -6.45
C VAL A 129 -3.75 1.75 -5.83
N VAL A 130 -3.18 0.86 -6.64
CA VAL A 130 -2.16 -0.08 -6.20
C VAL A 130 -0.82 0.28 -6.81
N ALA A 131 0.24 0.28 -5.99
CA ALA A 131 1.62 0.45 -6.43
C ALA A 131 2.41 -0.81 -6.11
N ILE A 132 2.71 -1.60 -7.14
CA ILE A 132 3.48 -2.84 -7.04
C ILE A 132 4.92 -2.52 -7.38
N THR A 133 5.83 -2.66 -6.42
CA THR A 133 7.25 -2.32 -6.60
C THR A 133 8.12 -3.55 -6.82
N GLY A 134 9.09 -3.43 -7.73
CA GLY A 134 9.98 -4.51 -8.13
C GLY A 134 11.08 -4.04 -9.09
N ALA A 135 11.53 -4.91 -9.98
CA ALA A 135 12.41 -4.54 -11.08
C ALA A 135 11.66 -3.74 -12.17
N ILE A 136 10.38 -4.03 -12.33
CA ILE A 136 9.42 -3.24 -13.10
C ILE A 136 8.33 -2.89 -12.10
N ASP A 137 8.09 -1.59 -11.91
CA ASP A 137 7.03 -1.11 -11.03
C ASP A 137 5.73 -0.94 -11.81
N LEU A 138 4.60 -1.25 -11.17
CA LEU A 138 3.26 -1.06 -11.70
C LEU A 138 2.48 -0.14 -10.77
N VAL A 139 1.91 0.92 -11.32
CA VAL A 139 1.00 1.79 -10.57
C VAL A 139 -0.33 1.84 -11.31
N ALA A 140 -1.37 1.30 -10.71
CA ALA A 140 -2.64 1.09 -11.38
C ALA A 140 -3.85 1.56 -10.56
N ASP A 141 -4.84 2.10 -11.26
CA ASP A 141 -6.23 2.13 -10.84
C ASP A 141 -7.05 1.07 -11.62
N ALA A 142 -8.37 1.14 -11.57
CA ALA A 142 -9.23 0.19 -12.27
C ALA A 142 -9.07 0.21 -13.80
N ASP A 143 -8.68 1.36 -14.36
CA ASP A 143 -8.73 1.61 -15.82
C ASP A 143 -7.34 1.76 -16.45
N THR A 144 -6.38 2.29 -15.71
CA THR A 144 -5.05 2.67 -16.20
C THR A 144 -3.96 2.03 -15.38
N CYS A 145 -2.86 1.61 -16.02
CA CYS A 145 -1.65 1.15 -15.35
C CYS A 145 -0.42 1.83 -15.96
N TYR A 146 0.36 2.48 -15.12
CA TYR A 146 1.70 2.94 -15.46
C TYR A 146 2.71 1.83 -15.23
N VAL A 147 3.57 1.59 -16.23
CA VAL A 147 4.69 0.62 -16.16
C VAL A 147 5.97 1.43 -16.07
N ILE A 148 6.68 1.32 -14.96
CA ILE A 148 7.83 2.16 -14.64
C ILE A 148 9.08 1.30 -14.62
N ARG A 149 10.11 1.68 -15.40
CA ARG A 149 11.36 0.93 -15.61
C ARG A 149 12.56 1.76 -15.21
N ASN A 150 12.58 2.24 -13.99
CA ASN A 150 13.68 3.04 -13.43
C ASN A 150 14.16 2.42 -12.10
N GLY A 151 15.05 3.12 -11.43
CA GLY A 151 15.65 2.63 -10.19
C GLY A 151 16.93 1.84 -10.43
N ARG A 152 17.48 1.30 -9.36
CA ARG A 152 18.73 0.54 -9.37
C ARG A 152 18.63 -0.69 -8.46
N ALA A 153 19.24 -1.79 -8.89
CA ALA A 153 19.23 -3.04 -8.14
C ALA A 153 19.86 -2.90 -6.73
N GLU A 154 20.82 -1.99 -6.58
CA GLU A 154 21.50 -1.72 -5.32
C GLU A 154 20.56 -1.19 -4.23
N MET A 155 19.43 -0.57 -4.60
CA MET A 155 18.41 -0.13 -3.66
C MET A 155 17.83 -1.29 -2.85
N GLY A 156 17.77 -2.49 -3.42
CA GLY A 156 17.34 -3.70 -2.72
C GLY A 156 18.25 -4.13 -1.58
N SER A 157 19.49 -3.64 -1.54
CA SER A 157 20.47 -3.91 -0.47
C SER A 157 20.35 -2.93 0.71
N ILE A 158 19.51 -1.90 0.59
CA ILE A 158 19.32 -0.87 1.61
C ILE A 158 17.98 -1.09 2.30
N THR A 159 18.03 -1.38 3.60
CA THR A 159 16.80 -1.52 4.40
C THR A 159 16.04 -0.19 4.49
N GLY A 160 14.73 -0.23 4.28
CA GLY A 160 13.86 0.93 4.48
C GLY A 160 13.59 1.77 3.23
N THR A 161 14.22 1.50 2.08
CA THR A 161 13.95 2.23 0.83
C THR A 161 12.48 2.18 0.42
N GLY A 162 11.82 1.01 0.61
CA GLY A 162 10.39 0.87 0.40
C GLY A 162 9.55 1.75 1.33
N CYS A 163 9.88 1.75 2.63
CA CYS A 163 9.17 2.59 3.61
C CYS A 163 9.34 4.08 3.32
N GLN A 164 10.54 4.50 2.86
CA GLN A 164 10.79 5.88 2.42
C GLN A 164 9.92 6.23 1.21
N LEU A 165 9.82 5.34 0.22
CA LEU A 165 8.97 5.53 -0.94
C LEU A 165 7.50 5.70 -0.53
N SER A 166 6.99 4.90 0.40
CA SER A 166 5.62 5.02 0.92
C SER A 166 5.38 6.39 1.58
N GLY A 167 6.34 6.88 2.36
CA GLY A 167 6.28 8.22 2.96
C GLY A 167 6.29 9.33 1.90
N MET A 168 7.15 9.23 0.89
CA MET A 168 7.20 10.18 -0.24
C MET A 168 5.90 10.15 -1.04
N MET A 169 5.41 8.96 -1.39
CA MET A 169 4.15 8.78 -2.12
C MET A 169 2.98 9.42 -1.37
N THR A 170 2.90 9.25 -0.04
CA THR A 170 1.88 9.90 0.78
C THR A 170 1.96 11.43 0.68
N ALA A 171 3.16 12.01 0.68
CA ALA A 171 3.33 13.45 0.53
C ALA A 171 2.87 13.94 -0.87
N TYR A 172 3.17 13.20 -1.93
CA TYR A 172 2.68 13.50 -3.28
C TYR A 172 1.16 13.39 -3.40
N LEU A 173 0.53 12.40 -2.76
CA LEU A 173 -0.92 12.24 -2.72
C LEU A 173 -1.60 13.43 -2.04
N VAL A 174 -1.02 13.93 -0.95
CA VAL A 174 -1.54 15.12 -0.24
C VAL A 174 -1.40 16.38 -1.10
N ALA A 175 -0.29 16.51 -1.83
CA ALA A 175 -0.04 17.65 -2.72
C ALA A 175 -0.89 17.62 -4.00
N ASN A 176 -1.39 16.44 -4.42
CA ASN A 176 -2.16 16.24 -5.65
C ASN A 176 -3.42 15.40 -5.37
N PRO A 177 -4.36 15.90 -4.56
CA PRO A 177 -5.47 15.10 -4.04
C PRO A 177 -6.44 14.61 -5.11
N ASP A 178 -6.52 15.29 -6.25
CA ASP A 178 -7.46 14.99 -7.33
C ASP A 178 -6.90 13.99 -8.37
N GLU A 179 -5.60 13.71 -8.33
CA GLU A 179 -4.90 12.83 -9.28
C GLU A 179 -4.10 11.72 -8.56
N PRO A 180 -4.73 10.87 -7.73
CA PRO A 180 -3.99 9.91 -6.90
C PRO A 180 -3.16 8.91 -7.71
N LEU A 181 -3.61 8.51 -8.90
CA LEU A 181 -2.87 7.60 -9.77
C LEU A 181 -1.54 8.22 -10.23
N LYS A 182 -1.58 9.48 -10.70
CA LYS A 182 -0.37 10.19 -11.13
C LYS A 182 0.54 10.54 -9.96
N ALA A 183 -0.06 10.87 -8.82
CA ALA A 183 0.69 11.19 -7.60
C ALA A 183 1.45 9.97 -7.06
N ALA A 184 0.95 8.75 -7.32
CA ALA A 184 1.56 7.50 -6.91
C ALA A 184 2.58 6.96 -7.94
N ALA A 185 2.55 7.41 -9.19
CA ALA A 185 3.47 7.05 -10.27
C ALA A 185 4.69 7.98 -10.31
#